data_d823ce631cc88058666c89215abbd2bc
#
_entry.id   d823ce631cc88058666c89215abbd2bc
#
_cell.length_a   1.000
_cell.length_b   1.000
_cell.length_c   1.000
_cell.angle_alpha   90.00
_cell.angle_beta   90.00
_cell.angle_gamma   90.00
#
_symmetry.space_group_name_H-M   'P 1'
#
loop_
_entity.id
_entity.type
_entity.pdbx_description
1 polymer ?
#
loop_
_entity_poly.entity_id
_entity_poly.type
_entity_poly.pdbx_seq_one_letter_code
_entity_poly.pdbx_strand_id
1 'polypeptide(L)'
;MQKKLLSILVLICTTLATNAQYTSLNAHSHNDYEQKQPFYLAYNAHFGSIEADIWAVDGELYVAHNKSEISAERTLEMLYLKPISVLYKQNKGKAWGDSPDTFQLLIDLKTAVEPTLTLLTEKLKKYPELFDPSINKNAVRIVITGNRPNPSKFKDYPGFVFFDGNISQKYDASQLVRVGLYSENLANFTKWRGMESIPEKEELRLRHIIDSVHGIGKRIRFWNAPDTEASWKILMKLKVDFINTDHIPELANFLKTNQQ
;
A
#
# COMPACT_ATOMS: atom_id res chain seq x y z
N MET A 1 -61.99 -28.49 19.78
CA MET A 1 -61.28 -27.59 18.82
C MET A 1 -60.16 -26.89 19.57
N GLN A 2 -58.91 -27.42 19.45
CA GLN A 2 -57.72 -26.80 20.09
C GLN A 2 -57.07 -25.83 19.06
N LYS A 3 -57.03 -24.53 19.42
CA LYS A 3 -56.29 -23.52 18.64
C LYS A 3 -54.81 -23.66 18.94
N LYS A 4 -53.99 -24.06 17.95
CA LYS A 4 -52.53 -24.00 18.04
C LYS A 4 -52.07 -22.56 17.83
N LEU A 5 -51.46 -21.97 18.86
CA LEU A 5 -50.78 -20.70 18.79
C LEU A 5 -49.42 -20.96 18.11
N LEU A 6 -49.19 -20.37 16.95
CA LEU A 6 -47.91 -20.40 16.25
C LEU A 6 -47.10 -19.18 16.70
N SER A 7 -46.13 -19.38 17.59
CA SER A 7 -45.21 -18.34 18.00
C SER A 7 -44.14 -18.14 16.91
N ILE A 8 -44.16 -17.01 16.23
CA ILE A 8 -43.12 -16.61 15.27
C ILE A 8 -41.98 -15.97 16.09
N LEU A 9 -40.85 -16.67 16.17
CA LEU A 9 -39.64 -16.18 16.75
C LEU A 9 -38.93 -15.29 15.70
N VAL A 10 -39.01 -13.96 15.85
CA VAL A 10 -38.28 -13.00 15.00
C VAL A 10 -36.86 -12.95 15.50
N LEU A 11 -35.94 -13.58 14.78
CA LEU A 11 -34.51 -13.50 15.04
C LEU A 11 -33.99 -12.15 14.53
N ILE A 12 -33.83 -11.16 15.43
CA ILE A 12 -33.20 -9.88 15.11
C ILE A 12 -31.69 -10.13 15.04
N CYS A 13 -31.16 -10.32 13.81
CA CYS A 13 -29.73 -10.26 13.54
C CYS A 13 -29.24 -8.82 13.66
N THR A 14 -28.79 -8.43 14.86
CA THR A 14 -28.00 -7.21 15.00
C THR A 14 -26.62 -7.47 14.40
N THR A 15 -26.39 -6.98 13.20
CA THR A 15 -25.03 -6.87 12.64
C THR A 15 -24.27 -5.83 13.46
N LEU A 16 -23.47 -6.29 14.40
CA LEU A 16 -22.44 -5.46 15.02
C LEU A 16 -21.47 -5.08 13.89
N ALA A 17 -21.57 -3.86 13.40
CA ALA A 17 -20.54 -3.28 12.54
C ALA A 17 -19.28 -3.16 13.40
N THR A 18 -18.40 -4.16 13.34
CA THR A 18 -17.04 -4.04 13.88
C THR A 18 -16.35 -2.99 13.05
N ASN A 19 -16.13 -1.80 13.61
CA ASN A 19 -15.21 -0.85 13.02
C ASN A 19 -13.87 -1.57 12.93
N ALA A 20 -13.39 -1.80 11.71
CA ALA A 20 -12.07 -2.38 11.52
C ALA A 20 -11.06 -1.42 12.16
N GLN A 21 -10.38 -1.92 13.19
CA GLN A 21 -9.42 -1.15 13.96
C GLN A 21 -8.17 -0.93 13.11
N TYR A 22 -7.69 0.31 13.03
CA TYR A 22 -6.44 0.61 12.35
C TYR A 22 -5.25 0.05 13.13
N THR A 23 -4.34 -0.57 12.39
CA THR A 23 -3.08 -1.11 12.91
C THR A 23 -1.90 -0.60 12.08
N SER A 24 -0.68 -1.00 12.42
CA SER A 24 0.51 -0.71 11.61
C SER A 24 0.39 -1.22 10.16
N LEU A 25 -0.45 -2.23 9.93
CA LEU A 25 -0.72 -2.73 8.56
C LEU A 25 -1.45 -1.71 7.68
N ASN A 26 -2.03 -0.67 8.27
CA ASN A 26 -2.63 0.47 7.57
C ASN A 26 -1.64 1.64 7.38
N ALA A 27 -0.39 1.49 7.78
CA ALA A 27 0.63 2.51 7.59
C ALA A 27 1.41 2.28 6.29
N HIS A 28 1.78 3.39 5.65
CA HIS A 28 2.63 3.42 4.46
C HIS A 28 3.86 4.28 4.73
N SER A 29 5.04 3.68 4.66
CA SER A 29 6.32 4.39 4.72
C SER A 29 6.57 5.03 3.37
N HIS A 30 6.35 6.34 3.27
CA HIS A 30 6.64 7.16 2.11
C HIS A 30 8.13 7.55 2.13
N ASN A 31 8.78 7.62 0.97
CA ASN A 31 10.22 7.87 0.87
C ASN A 31 11.06 7.03 1.85
N ASP A 32 10.69 5.76 2.02
CA ASP A 32 11.31 4.89 3.03
C ASP A 32 12.84 4.84 2.92
N TYR A 33 13.37 4.96 1.73
CA TYR A 33 14.81 4.98 1.44
C TYR A 33 15.54 6.22 2.01
N GLU A 34 14.83 7.26 2.45
CA GLU A 34 15.40 8.44 3.13
C GLU A 34 15.54 8.24 4.64
N GLN A 35 14.96 7.17 5.19
CA GLN A 35 15.06 6.84 6.59
C GLN A 35 16.50 6.45 6.98
N LYS A 36 16.88 6.65 8.26
CA LYS A 36 18.20 6.25 8.78
C LYS A 36 18.52 4.77 8.57
N GLN A 37 17.50 3.94 8.54
CA GLN A 37 17.57 2.50 8.29
C GLN A 37 16.47 2.13 7.29
N PRO A 38 16.70 2.38 5.98
CA PRO A 38 15.74 2.04 4.94
C PRO A 38 15.25 0.62 5.08
N PHE A 39 13.99 0.38 4.76
CA PHE A 39 13.29 -0.87 4.93
C PHE A 39 13.10 -1.30 6.40
N TYR A 40 14.16 -1.34 7.20
CA TYR A 40 14.11 -1.93 8.55
C TYR A 40 13.23 -1.17 9.53
N LEU A 41 13.17 0.16 9.45
CA LEU A 41 12.29 0.93 10.36
C LEU A 41 10.82 0.59 10.13
N ALA A 42 10.36 0.62 8.88
CA ALA A 42 8.99 0.29 8.53
C ALA A 42 8.67 -1.20 8.76
N TYR A 43 9.59 -2.10 8.39
CA TYR A 43 9.44 -3.53 8.61
C TYR A 43 9.31 -3.87 10.11
N ASN A 44 10.17 -3.33 10.97
CA ASN A 44 10.14 -3.57 12.43
C ASN A 44 8.89 -2.96 13.09
N ALA A 45 8.31 -1.92 12.50
CA ALA A 45 7.04 -1.33 12.91
C ALA A 45 5.82 -2.08 12.34
N HIS A 46 6.01 -3.15 11.56
CA HIS A 46 4.97 -3.93 10.89
C HIS A 46 4.10 -3.10 9.94
N PHE A 47 4.70 -2.18 9.21
CA PHE A 47 3.97 -1.37 8.22
C PHE A 47 3.51 -2.22 7.04
N GLY A 48 2.25 -2.07 6.66
CA GLY A 48 1.64 -2.83 5.57
C GLY A 48 2.02 -2.36 4.16
N SER A 49 2.74 -1.23 4.04
CA SER A 49 3.21 -0.69 2.76
C SER A 49 4.50 0.08 2.93
N ILE A 50 5.49 -0.18 2.05
CA ILE A 50 6.82 0.43 2.07
C ILE A 50 7.12 0.90 0.65
N GLU A 51 7.61 2.13 0.48
CA GLU A 51 7.88 2.73 -0.83
C GLU A 51 9.38 2.79 -1.14
N ALA A 52 9.73 2.48 -2.40
CA ALA A 52 11.07 2.63 -2.94
C ALA A 52 11.03 3.29 -4.32
N ASP A 53 11.72 4.42 -4.47
CA ASP A 53 11.90 5.12 -5.75
C ASP A 53 13.07 4.53 -6.50
N ILE A 54 12.88 4.09 -7.73
CA ILE A 54 13.94 3.43 -8.50
C ILE A 54 14.29 4.14 -9.81
N TRP A 55 15.59 4.16 -10.07
CA TRP A 55 16.21 4.67 -11.29
C TRP A 55 16.94 3.54 -12.02
N ALA A 56 16.60 3.29 -13.28
CA ALA A 56 17.37 2.38 -14.12
C ALA A 56 18.53 3.14 -14.78
N VAL A 57 19.75 2.78 -14.41
CA VAL A 57 20.98 3.38 -14.96
C VAL A 57 21.99 2.26 -15.21
N ASP A 58 22.52 2.19 -16.41
CA ASP A 58 23.57 1.24 -16.84
C ASP A 58 23.29 -0.23 -16.44
N GLY A 59 22.02 -0.65 -16.57
CA GLY A 59 21.60 -2.03 -16.28
C GLY A 59 21.40 -2.35 -14.80
N GLU A 60 21.48 -1.36 -13.88
CA GLU A 60 21.20 -1.52 -12.46
C GLU A 60 20.01 -0.66 -12.02
N LEU A 61 19.34 -1.03 -10.92
CA LEU A 61 18.25 -0.30 -10.28
C LEU A 61 18.75 0.35 -9.01
N TYR A 62 18.93 1.65 -9.06
CA TYR A 62 19.33 2.48 -7.91
C TYR A 62 18.14 3.07 -7.21
N VAL A 63 18.26 3.28 -5.90
CA VAL A 63 17.20 3.86 -5.08
C VAL A 63 17.61 5.27 -4.64
N ALA A 64 16.83 6.26 -5.11
CA ALA A 64 17.03 7.67 -4.81
C ALA A 64 15.79 8.49 -5.13
N HIS A 65 15.57 9.62 -4.43
CA HIS A 65 14.53 10.58 -4.79
C HIS A 65 14.88 11.32 -6.08
N ASN A 66 16.10 11.87 -6.14
CA ASN A 66 16.61 12.59 -7.30
C ASN A 66 17.74 11.81 -7.97
N LYS A 67 17.89 11.99 -9.28
CA LYS A 67 18.97 11.35 -10.07
C LYS A 67 20.37 11.69 -9.54
N SER A 68 20.56 12.90 -9.00
CA SER A 68 21.84 13.35 -8.42
C SER A 68 22.25 12.63 -7.13
N GLU A 69 21.32 11.91 -6.48
CA GLU A 69 21.53 11.19 -5.21
C GLU A 69 21.85 9.71 -5.44
N ILE A 70 21.92 9.27 -6.70
CA ILE A 70 22.26 7.88 -7.04
C ILE A 70 23.68 7.58 -6.55
N SER A 71 23.82 6.48 -5.81
CA SER A 71 25.12 5.95 -5.37
C SER A 71 25.19 4.44 -5.51
N ALA A 72 26.39 3.92 -5.67
CA ALA A 72 26.63 2.50 -5.92
C ALA A 72 26.14 1.60 -4.77
N GLU A 73 26.12 2.12 -3.54
CA GLU A 73 25.70 1.40 -2.34
C GLU A 73 24.16 1.38 -2.15
N ARG A 74 23.44 2.13 -2.97
CA ARG A 74 21.99 2.31 -2.82
C ARG A 74 21.23 1.67 -3.97
N THR A 75 21.43 0.36 -4.18
CA THR A 75 20.64 -0.40 -5.16
C THR A 75 19.38 -0.97 -4.53
N LEU A 76 18.35 -1.25 -5.34
CA LEU A 76 17.14 -1.94 -4.90
C LEU A 76 17.47 -3.29 -4.25
N GLU A 77 18.44 -3.99 -4.82
CA GLU A 77 18.93 -5.27 -4.31
C GLU A 77 19.46 -5.12 -2.88
N MET A 78 20.32 -4.14 -2.62
CA MET A 78 20.99 -3.97 -1.33
C MET A 78 20.04 -3.44 -0.25
N LEU A 79 19.17 -2.49 -0.60
CA LEU A 79 18.30 -1.82 0.38
C LEU A 79 17.03 -2.59 0.68
N TYR A 80 16.51 -3.40 -0.26
CA TYR A 80 15.20 -4.04 -0.13
C TYR A 80 15.22 -5.54 -0.40
N LEU A 81 15.61 -6.00 -1.61
CA LEU A 81 15.39 -7.39 -2.00
C LEU A 81 16.20 -8.37 -1.12
N LYS A 82 17.47 -8.08 -0.87
CA LYS A 82 18.32 -8.91 -0.01
C LYS A 82 17.88 -8.89 1.46
N PRO A 83 17.58 -7.74 2.11
CA PRO A 83 16.99 -7.71 3.44
C PRO A 83 15.69 -8.52 3.55
N ILE A 84 14.76 -8.36 2.62
CA ILE A 84 13.52 -9.12 2.57
C ILE A 84 13.83 -10.63 2.49
N SER A 85 14.73 -11.04 1.61
CA SER A 85 15.13 -12.44 1.43
C SER A 85 15.65 -13.06 2.73
N VAL A 86 16.54 -12.35 3.43
CA VAL A 86 17.11 -12.82 4.71
C VAL A 86 16.01 -13.02 5.75
N LEU A 87 15.12 -12.02 5.91
CA LEU A 87 14.06 -12.06 6.92
C LEU A 87 12.99 -13.12 6.61
N TYR A 88 12.58 -13.25 5.34
CA TYR A 88 11.66 -14.33 4.94
C TYR A 88 12.22 -15.71 5.19
N LYS A 89 13.53 -15.93 4.95
CA LYS A 89 14.19 -17.20 5.27
C LYS A 89 14.17 -17.45 6.78
N GLN A 90 14.48 -16.45 7.60
CA GLN A 90 14.43 -16.55 9.07
C GLN A 90 13.01 -16.83 9.58
N ASN A 91 12.01 -16.22 8.96
CA ASN A 91 10.59 -16.32 9.31
C ASN A 91 9.85 -17.46 8.56
N LYS A 92 10.59 -18.42 7.98
CA LYS A 92 10.02 -19.60 7.31
C LYS A 92 9.00 -19.24 6.20
N GLY A 93 9.36 -18.28 5.36
CA GLY A 93 8.56 -17.84 4.21
C GLY A 93 7.42 -16.86 4.53
N LYS A 94 7.51 -16.15 5.67
CA LYS A 94 6.56 -15.10 6.06
C LYS A 94 7.26 -13.76 6.21
N ALA A 95 6.49 -12.68 6.13
CA ALA A 95 7.03 -11.34 6.43
C ALA A 95 7.46 -11.28 7.91
N TRP A 96 6.57 -11.71 8.82
CA TRP A 96 6.81 -11.75 10.26
C TRP A 96 6.53 -13.16 10.78
N GLY A 97 7.40 -13.67 11.65
CA GLY A 97 7.34 -15.06 12.12
C GLY A 97 6.08 -15.41 12.92
N ASP A 98 5.51 -14.42 13.59
CA ASP A 98 4.37 -14.52 14.50
C ASP A 98 3.02 -14.14 13.84
N SER A 99 3.04 -13.65 12.60
CA SER A 99 1.83 -13.20 11.89
C SER A 99 1.69 -13.87 10.52
N PRO A 100 0.45 -14.10 10.05
CA PRO A 100 0.16 -14.46 8.68
C PRO A 100 0.15 -13.26 7.73
N ASP A 101 0.29 -12.04 8.29
CA ASP A 101 0.24 -10.81 7.52
C ASP A 101 1.46 -10.65 6.62
N THR A 102 1.31 -9.85 5.58
CA THR A 102 2.39 -9.45 4.68
C THR A 102 2.26 -7.96 4.37
N PHE A 103 3.29 -7.42 3.75
CA PHE A 103 3.28 -6.04 3.29
C PHE A 103 3.33 -5.96 1.76
N GLN A 104 3.12 -4.79 1.23
CA GLN A 104 3.41 -4.45 -0.16
C GLN A 104 4.68 -3.61 -0.25
N LEU A 105 5.50 -3.88 -1.26
CA LEU A 105 6.57 -3.00 -1.70
C LEU A 105 6.01 -2.18 -2.87
N LEU A 106 5.81 -0.89 -2.64
CA LEU A 106 5.39 0.08 -3.66
C LEU A 106 6.63 0.62 -4.34
N ILE A 107 6.79 0.35 -5.62
CA ILE A 107 8.00 0.70 -6.38
C ILE A 107 7.66 1.82 -7.36
N ASP A 108 8.20 3.02 -7.10
CA ASP A 108 8.03 4.19 -7.96
C ASP A 108 9.11 4.22 -9.04
N LEU A 109 8.69 4.09 -10.30
CA LEU A 109 9.59 4.17 -11.44
C LEU A 109 9.90 5.62 -11.79
N LYS A 110 11.11 6.08 -11.51
CA LYS A 110 11.59 7.43 -11.84
C LYS A 110 12.12 7.55 -13.27
N THR A 111 12.46 6.42 -13.90
CA THR A 111 12.87 6.34 -15.32
C THR A 111 11.75 5.77 -16.18
N ALA A 112 11.94 5.76 -17.49
CA ALA A 112 10.98 5.22 -18.44
C ALA A 112 10.57 3.78 -18.08
N VAL A 113 9.34 3.39 -18.42
CA VAL A 113 8.80 2.04 -18.15
C VAL A 113 9.81 0.97 -18.59
N GLU A 114 10.26 1.07 -19.83
CA GLU A 114 11.33 0.23 -20.33
C GLU A 114 12.64 1.04 -20.45
N PRO A 115 13.79 0.51 -20.03
CA PRO A 115 14.02 -0.89 -19.61
C PRO A 115 13.76 -1.14 -18.09
N THR A 116 13.25 -0.16 -17.32
CA THR A 116 13.18 -0.24 -15.86
C THR A 116 12.37 -1.43 -15.36
N LEU A 117 11.18 -1.64 -15.93
CA LEU A 117 10.28 -2.70 -15.47
C LEU A 117 10.77 -4.09 -15.93
N THR A 118 11.45 -4.18 -17.07
CA THR A 118 12.13 -5.41 -17.48
C THR A 118 13.25 -5.78 -16.50
N LEU A 119 14.15 -4.85 -16.17
CA LEU A 119 15.20 -5.08 -15.17
C LEU A 119 14.63 -5.47 -13.79
N LEU A 120 13.59 -4.77 -13.36
CA LEU A 120 12.92 -5.07 -12.09
C LEU A 120 12.35 -6.50 -12.09
N THR A 121 11.60 -6.87 -13.12
CA THR A 121 10.98 -8.19 -13.18
C THR A 121 12.00 -9.31 -13.26
N GLU A 122 13.13 -9.11 -13.93
CA GLU A 122 14.24 -10.07 -13.95
C GLU A 122 14.89 -10.25 -12.58
N LYS A 123 15.04 -9.16 -11.80
CA LYS A 123 15.53 -9.25 -10.41
C LYS A 123 14.52 -9.98 -9.52
N LEU A 124 13.23 -9.63 -9.58
CA LEU A 124 12.19 -10.26 -8.76
C LEU A 124 12.03 -11.76 -9.06
N LYS A 125 12.18 -12.20 -10.30
CA LYS A 125 12.15 -13.62 -10.70
C LYS A 125 13.25 -14.46 -10.06
N LYS A 126 14.31 -13.86 -9.55
CA LYS A 126 15.35 -14.58 -8.78
C LYS A 126 14.88 -14.99 -7.37
N TYR A 127 13.76 -14.43 -6.91
CA TYR A 127 13.18 -14.61 -5.59
C TYR A 127 11.70 -15.02 -5.66
N PRO A 128 11.34 -16.10 -6.36
CA PRO A 128 9.93 -16.42 -6.61
C PRO A 128 9.15 -16.68 -5.31
N GLU A 129 9.78 -17.29 -4.30
CA GLU A 129 9.16 -17.54 -2.99
C GLU A 129 8.83 -16.25 -2.21
N LEU A 130 9.49 -15.12 -2.56
CA LEU A 130 9.27 -13.85 -1.89
C LEU A 130 8.17 -13.03 -2.54
N PHE A 131 7.99 -13.13 -3.87
CA PHE A 131 7.18 -12.17 -4.63
C PHE A 131 6.04 -12.81 -5.42
N ASP A 132 6.06 -14.14 -5.63
CA ASP A 132 4.99 -14.83 -6.37
C ASP A 132 3.98 -15.50 -5.43
N PRO A 133 2.75 -14.96 -5.30
CA PRO A 133 1.73 -15.54 -4.43
C PRO A 133 1.22 -16.91 -4.90
N SER A 134 1.50 -17.32 -6.14
CA SER A 134 1.20 -18.67 -6.62
C SER A 134 2.16 -19.72 -6.04
N ILE A 135 3.34 -19.30 -5.62
CA ILE A 135 4.37 -20.15 -4.99
C ILE A 135 4.29 -20.02 -3.47
N ASN A 136 4.17 -18.79 -2.95
CA ASN A 136 4.04 -18.54 -1.53
C ASN A 136 2.88 -17.57 -1.25
N LYS A 137 1.80 -18.07 -0.63
CA LYS A 137 0.63 -17.24 -0.29
C LYS A 137 0.93 -16.04 0.61
N ASN A 138 2.06 -16.06 1.33
CA ASN A 138 2.53 -14.98 2.18
C ASN A 138 3.53 -14.05 1.45
N ALA A 139 3.68 -14.15 0.12
CA ALA A 139 4.60 -13.34 -0.66
C ALA A 139 4.35 -11.84 -0.46
N VAL A 140 5.42 -11.04 -0.52
CA VAL A 140 5.34 -9.57 -0.59
C VAL A 140 4.64 -9.18 -1.87
N ARG A 141 3.65 -8.33 -1.77
CA ARG A 141 2.97 -7.80 -2.95
C ARG A 141 3.82 -6.71 -3.60
N ILE A 142 4.11 -6.85 -4.88
CA ILE A 142 4.81 -5.83 -5.66
C ILE A 142 3.78 -4.95 -6.37
N VAL A 143 3.82 -3.64 -6.11
CA VAL A 143 2.94 -2.65 -6.76
C VAL A 143 3.80 -1.57 -7.40
N ILE A 144 3.58 -1.33 -8.69
CA ILE A 144 4.33 -0.34 -9.47
C ILE A 144 3.56 0.98 -9.52
N THR A 145 4.23 2.06 -9.20
CA THR A 145 3.72 3.44 -9.33
C THR A 145 4.69 4.31 -10.16
N GLY A 146 4.47 5.63 -10.23
CA GLY A 146 5.27 6.53 -11.04
C GLY A 146 5.08 6.32 -12.54
N ASN A 147 6.17 6.16 -13.29
CA ASN A 147 6.15 5.89 -14.73
C ASN A 147 5.68 4.44 -15.00
N ARG A 148 4.40 4.16 -14.84
CA ARG A 148 3.81 2.83 -15.07
C ARG A 148 3.30 2.67 -16.51
N PRO A 149 3.20 1.42 -17.02
CA PRO A 149 2.71 1.18 -18.37
C PRO A 149 1.21 1.52 -18.50
N ASN A 150 0.77 1.73 -19.74
CA ASN A 150 -0.66 1.82 -20.03
C ASN A 150 -1.38 0.53 -19.57
N PRO A 151 -2.60 0.61 -19.02
CA PRO A 151 -3.34 -0.56 -18.54
C PRO A 151 -3.49 -1.71 -19.53
N SER A 152 -3.59 -1.41 -20.84
CA SER A 152 -3.62 -2.43 -21.89
C SER A 152 -2.38 -3.32 -21.94
N LYS A 153 -1.26 -2.87 -21.34
CA LYS A 153 0.02 -3.56 -21.26
C LYS A 153 0.23 -4.33 -19.94
N PHE A 154 -0.66 -4.22 -18.97
CA PHE A 154 -0.51 -4.93 -17.68
C PHE A 154 -0.34 -6.44 -17.84
N LYS A 155 -0.99 -7.02 -18.84
CA LYS A 155 -0.91 -8.45 -19.17
C LYS A 155 0.46 -8.90 -19.67
N ASP A 156 1.28 -7.98 -20.17
CA ASP A 156 2.60 -8.28 -20.74
C ASP A 156 3.64 -8.54 -19.63
N TYR A 157 3.32 -8.24 -18.38
CA TYR A 157 4.20 -8.42 -17.22
C TYR A 157 3.75 -9.61 -16.33
N PRO A 158 4.67 -10.19 -15.53
CA PRO A 158 4.37 -11.33 -14.66
C PRO A 158 3.14 -11.11 -13.77
N GLY A 159 2.35 -12.17 -13.51
CA GLY A 159 1.10 -12.10 -12.76
C GLY A 159 1.23 -11.60 -11.31
N PHE A 160 2.41 -11.70 -10.74
CA PHE A 160 2.73 -11.23 -9.40
C PHE A 160 3.05 -9.73 -9.31
N VAL A 161 3.16 -9.02 -10.44
CA VAL A 161 3.36 -7.57 -10.48
C VAL A 161 2.01 -6.89 -10.60
N PHE A 162 1.68 -6.02 -9.65
CA PHE A 162 0.49 -5.18 -9.66
C PHE A 162 0.87 -3.75 -10.00
N PHE A 163 -0.14 -2.94 -10.30
CA PHE A 163 0.05 -1.54 -10.69
C PHE A 163 -0.81 -0.64 -9.81
N ASP A 164 -0.32 0.55 -9.55
CA ASP A 164 -1.08 1.59 -8.88
C ASP A 164 -2.17 2.12 -9.81
N GLY A 165 -3.40 2.23 -9.32
CA GLY A 165 -4.55 2.73 -10.05
C GLY A 165 -4.60 4.26 -10.04
N ASN A 166 -5.44 4.79 -10.90
CA ASN A 166 -5.80 6.20 -10.94
C ASN A 166 -7.32 6.32 -11.13
N ILE A 167 -7.99 7.12 -10.31
CA ILE A 167 -9.47 7.24 -10.32
C ILE A 167 -10.02 7.83 -11.62
N SER A 168 -9.23 8.61 -12.35
CA SER A 168 -9.64 9.15 -13.65
C SER A 168 -9.52 8.13 -14.80
N GLN A 169 -8.85 6.99 -14.56
CA GLN A 169 -8.65 5.92 -15.53
C GLN A 169 -9.75 4.87 -15.40
N LYS A 170 -10.36 4.50 -16.54
CA LYS A 170 -11.24 3.32 -16.59
C LYS A 170 -10.41 2.07 -16.84
N TYR A 171 -10.74 1.01 -16.11
CA TYR A 171 -10.13 -0.30 -16.23
C TYR A 171 -11.20 -1.32 -16.60
N ASP A 172 -10.93 -2.20 -17.56
CA ASP A 172 -11.73 -3.41 -17.75
C ASP A 172 -11.45 -4.44 -16.64
N ALA A 173 -12.23 -5.52 -16.59
CA ALA A 173 -12.12 -6.53 -15.53
C ALA A 173 -10.72 -7.16 -15.47
N SER A 174 -10.08 -7.41 -16.62
CA SER A 174 -8.74 -8.02 -16.71
C SER A 174 -7.65 -7.07 -16.23
N GLN A 175 -7.78 -5.79 -16.50
CA GLN A 175 -6.89 -4.73 -16.03
C GLN A 175 -7.08 -4.47 -14.52
N LEU A 176 -8.34 -4.42 -14.06
CA LEU A 176 -8.68 -4.16 -12.67
C LEU A 176 -8.10 -5.23 -11.72
N VAL A 177 -8.04 -6.49 -12.12
CA VAL A 177 -7.38 -7.57 -11.36
C VAL A 177 -5.92 -7.22 -11.08
N ARG A 178 -5.25 -6.51 -11.99
CA ARG A 178 -3.84 -6.11 -11.87
C ARG A 178 -3.63 -4.79 -11.12
N VAL A 179 -4.70 -4.07 -10.74
CA VAL A 179 -4.61 -2.89 -9.88
C VAL A 179 -4.46 -3.32 -8.42
N GLY A 180 -3.35 -2.96 -7.78
CA GLY A 180 -3.01 -3.32 -6.39
C GLY A 180 -3.66 -2.41 -5.35
N LEU A 181 -3.66 -1.11 -5.62
CA LEU A 181 -4.30 -0.04 -4.84
C LEU A 181 -4.55 1.16 -5.75
N TYR A 182 -5.16 2.19 -5.19
CA TYR A 182 -5.25 3.53 -5.80
C TYR A 182 -4.46 4.53 -4.96
N SER A 183 -3.55 5.29 -5.59
CA SER A 183 -2.81 6.39 -4.94
C SER A 183 -3.16 7.70 -5.59
N GLU A 184 -3.65 8.65 -4.80
CA GLU A 184 -4.09 9.95 -5.29
C GLU A 184 -3.43 11.10 -4.53
N ASN A 185 -3.21 12.21 -5.22
CA ASN A 185 -2.77 13.44 -4.57
C ASN A 185 -3.93 14.08 -3.81
N LEU A 186 -3.84 14.16 -2.48
CA LEU A 186 -4.88 14.77 -1.65
C LEU A 186 -5.21 16.20 -2.10
N ALA A 187 -4.21 16.95 -2.56
CA ALA A 187 -4.38 18.34 -3.00
C ALA A 187 -5.29 18.50 -4.22
N ASN A 188 -5.57 17.42 -4.97
CA ASN A 188 -6.52 17.45 -6.08
C ASN A 188 -7.99 17.51 -5.61
N PHE A 189 -8.25 17.20 -4.33
CA PHE A 189 -9.61 17.04 -3.79
C PHE A 189 -9.94 18.04 -2.69
N THR A 190 -8.92 18.51 -1.96
CA THR A 190 -9.09 19.45 -0.84
C THR A 190 -7.92 20.43 -0.77
N LYS A 191 -8.22 21.65 -0.31
CA LYS A 191 -7.21 22.64 0.08
C LYS A 191 -6.78 22.52 1.54
N TRP A 192 -7.40 21.61 2.30
CA TRP A 192 -7.08 21.36 3.69
C TRP A 192 -5.61 20.96 3.87
N ARG A 193 -4.96 21.47 4.93
CA ARG A 193 -3.53 21.28 5.22
C ARG A 193 -3.29 20.79 6.65
N GLY A 194 -4.22 20.02 7.21
CA GLY A 194 -4.04 19.39 8.53
C GLY A 194 -4.48 20.23 9.73
N MET A 195 -4.82 21.48 9.51
CA MET A 195 -5.36 22.37 10.53
C MET A 195 -6.88 22.41 10.42
N GLU A 196 -7.58 22.43 11.58
CA GLU A 196 -9.03 22.44 11.65
C GLU A 196 -9.70 21.22 10.98
N SER A 197 -11.01 21.29 10.75
CA SER A 197 -11.77 20.27 10.03
C SER A 197 -11.68 20.48 8.52
N ILE A 198 -11.78 19.39 7.76
CA ILE A 198 -11.98 19.49 6.33
C ILE A 198 -13.34 20.16 6.06
N PRO A 199 -13.44 21.14 5.13
CA PRO A 199 -14.73 21.72 4.75
C PRO A 199 -15.71 20.63 4.31
N GLU A 200 -16.95 20.69 4.75
CA GLU A 200 -17.97 19.64 4.57
C GLU A 200 -18.08 19.17 3.10
N LYS A 201 -18.13 20.10 2.16
CA LYS A 201 -18.20 19.78 0.71
C LYS A 201 -16.99 18.98 0.22
N GLU A 202 -15.79 19.28 0.75
CA GLU A 202 -14.55 18.59 0.37
C GLU A 202 -14.49 17.22 1.08
N GLU A 203 -14.95 17.11 2.33
CA GLU A 203 -15.07 15.83 3.04
C GLU A 203 -16.04 14.89 2.32
N LEU A 204 -17.21 15.37 1.89
CA LEU A 204 -18.17 14.59 1.11
C LEU A 204 -17.57 14.08 -0.20
N ARG A 205 -16.78 14.92 -0.90
CA ARG A 205 -16.09 14.52 -2.11
C ARG A 205 -15.06 13.42 -1.85
N LEU A 206 -14.26 13.54 -0.79
CA LEU A 206 -13.27 12.53 -0.40
C LEU A 206 -13.96 11.19 -0.06
N ARG A 207 -15.06 11.23 0.73
CA ARG A 207 -15.84 10.03 1.05
C ARG A 207 -16.35 9.34 -0.21
N HIS A 208 -16.93 10.10 -1.14
CA HIS A 208 -17.42 9.53 -2.40
C HIS A 208 -16.32 8.82 -3.19
N ILE A 209 -15.11 9.39 -3.25
CA ILE A 209 -13.96 8.78 -3.92
C ILE A 209 -13.54 7.49 -3.20
N ILE A 210 -13.39 7.53 -1.88
CA ILE A 210 -13.01 6.37 -1.07
C ILE A 210 -14.04 5.25 -1.24
N ASP A 211 -15.32 5.56 -1.09
CA ASP A 211 -16.41 4.60 -1.23
C ASP A 211 -16.47 3.99 -2.63
N SER A 212 -16.18 4.78 -3.68
CA SER A 212 -16.13 4.27 -5.05
C SER A 212 -15.00 3.27 -5.28
N VAL A 213 -13.83 3.49 -4.67
CA VAL A 213 -12.69 2.56 -4.72
C VAL A 213 -12.97 1.31 -3.89
N HIS A 214 -13.56 1.47 -2.72
CA HIS A 214 -13.99 0.33 -1.88
C HIS A 214 -15.08 -0.49 -2.56
N GLY A 215 -16.03 0.17 -3.27
CA GLY A 215 -17.10 -0.50 -4.00
C GLY A 215 -16.64 -1.45 -5.11
N ILE A 216 -15.41 -1.28 -5.60
CA ILE A 216 -14.74 -2.21 -6.54
C ILE A 216 -13.73 -3.12 -5.86
N GLY A 217 -13.74 -3.21 -4.52
CA GLY A 217 -12.88 -4.09 -3.73
C GLY A 217 -11.40 -3.69 -3.75
N LYS A 218 -11.08 -2.40 -3.90
CA LYS A 218 -9.70 -1.90 -3.92
C LYS A 218 -9.42 -1.03 -2.72
N ARG A 219 -8.12 -0.87 -2.40
CA ARG A 219 -7.60 0.00 -1.34
C ARG A 219 -7.19 1.34 -1.93
N ILE A 220 -7.22 2.39 -1.08
CA ILE A 220 -6.82 3.75 -1.45
C ILE A 220 -5.84 4.33 -0.44
N ARG A 221 -4.86 5.09 -0.93
CA ARG A 221 -4.03 6.00 -0.15
C ARG A 221 -4.06 7.40 -0.76
N PHE A 222 -3.76 8.40 0.08
CA PHE A 222 -3.50 9.75 -0.38
C PHE A 222 -2.07 10.16 -0.05
N TRP A 223 -1.29 10.49 -1.08
CA TRP A 223 0.00 11.16 -0.89
C TRP A 223 -0.20 12.68 -0.83
N ASN A 224 0.85 13.43 -0.43
CA ASN A 224 0.78 14.87 -0.20
C ASN A 224 -0.31 15.25 0.84
N ALA A 225 -0.60 14.32 1.75
CA ALA A 225 -1.43 14.57 2.92
C ALA A 225 -0.56 15.19 4.03
N PRO A 226 -1.12 16.08 4.88
CA PRO A 226 -0.39 16.55 6.04
C PRO A 226 -0.02 15.38 6.96
N ASP A 227 1.25 15.29 7.36
CA ASP A 227 1.78 14.19 8.15
C ASP A 227 1.80 14.55 9.64
N THR A 228 0.62 14.56 10.27
CA THR A 228 0.38 14.92 11.67
C THR A 228 -0.69 14.03 12.28
N GLU A 229 -0.69 13.88 13.62
CA GLU A 229 -1.72 13.11 14.34
C GLU A 229 -3.15 13.57 14.02
N ALA A 230 -3.37 14.88 13.89
CA ALA A 230 -4.68 15.41 13.54
C ALA A 230 -5.14 14.94 12.17
N SER A 231 -4.20 14.95 11.20
CA SER A 231 -4.44 14.45 9.84
C SER A 231 -4.69 12.94 9.84
N TRP A 232 -3.87 12.16 10.53
CA TRP A 232 -4.04 10.71 10.61
C TRP A 232 -5.42 10.34 11.16
N LYS A 233 -5.89 11.00 12.23
CA LYS A 233 -7.24 10.81 12.81
C LYS A 233 -8.34 11.06 11.77
N ILE A 234 -8.21 12.12 10.98
CA ILE A 234 -9.19 12.47 9.96
C ILE A 234 -9.17 11.45 8.81
N LEU A 235 -8.00 11.07 8.32
CA LEU A 235 -7.87 10.07 7.25
C LEU A 235 -8.40 8.69 7.68
N MET A 236 -8.16 8.30 8.95
CA MET A 236 -8.75 7.09 9.54
C MET A 236 -10.28 7.18 9.61
N LYS A 237 -10.84 8.32 10.05
CA LYS A 237 -12.30 8.57 10.06
C LYS A 237 -12.91 8.51 8.65
N LEU A 238 -12.15 8.89 7.63
CA LEU A 238 -12.52 8.79 6.22
C LEU A 238 -12.36 7.37 5.66
N LYS A 239 -11.77 6.44 6.41
CA LYS A 239 -11.50 5.05 6.02
C LYS A 239 -10.47 4.92 4.89
N VAL A 240 -9.44 5.76 4.88
CA VAL A 240 -8.29 5.62 3.99
C VAL A 240 -7.50 4.38 4.39
N ASP A 241 -7.20 3.47 3.46
CA ASP A 241 -6.60 2.17 3.78
C ASP A 241 -5.14 2.24 4.21
N PHE A 242 -4.37 3.17 3.63
CA PHE A 242 -2.98 3.39 3.99
C PHE A 242 -2.74 4.85 4.37
N ILE A 243 -2.33 5.06 5.61
CA ILE A 243 -1.92 6.36 6.14
C ILE A 243 -0.45 6.60 5.75
N ASN A 244 -0.23 7.62 4.93
CA ASN A 244 1.09 8.00 4.41
C ASN A 244 1.89 8.75 5.46
N THR A 245 3.17 8.39 5.66
CA THR A 245 4.04 9.08 6.60
C THR A 245 5.51 9.04 6.20
N ASP A 246 6.24 10.10 6.51
CA ASP A 246 7.70 10.16 6.57
C ASP A 246 8.21 10.00 8.02
N HIS A 247 7.29 9.91 9.01
CA HIS A 247 7.55 9.84 10.45
C HIS A 247 7.14 8.47 11.01
N ILE A 248 7.89 7.42 10.64
CA ILE A 248 7.57 6.02 10.96
C ILE A 248 7.37 5.78 12.47
N PRO A 249 8.28 6.20 13.38
CA PRO A 249 8.11 5.96 14.81
C PRO A 249 6.87 6.63 15.40
N GLU A 250 6.57 7.86 14.95
CA GLU A 250 5.45 8.65 15.43
C GLU A 250 4.11 8.02 15.02
N LEU A 251 3.96 7.66 13.73
CA LEU A 251 2.73 7.00 13.27
C LEU A 251 2.58 5.61 13.91
N ALA A 252 3.65 4.84 14.04
CA ALA A 252 3.60 3.53 14.70
C ALA A 252 3.13 3.63 16.15
N ASN A 253 3.67 4.60 16.92
CA ASN A 253 3.25 4.85 18.28
C ASN A 253 1.79 5.33 18.36
N PHE A 254 1.42 6.27 17.46
CA PHE A 254 0.05 6.77 17.37
C PHE A 254 -0.96 5.64 17.12
N LEU A 255 -0.71 4.76 16.14
CA LEU A 255 -1.59 3.63 15.83
C LEU A 255 -1.70 2.65 17.00
N LYS A 256 -0.58 2.39 17.71
CA LYS A 256 -0.57 1.52 18.89
C LYS A 256 -1.40 2.09 20.05
N THR A 257 -1.32 3.40 20.30
CA THR A 257 -2.02 4.05 21.43
C THR A 257 -3.49 4.34 21.14
N ASN A 258 -3.90 4.39 19.87
CA ASN A 258 -5.29 4.64 19.46
C ASN A 258 -6.04 3.35 19.09
N GLN A 259 -5.54 2.19 19.51
CA GLN A 259 -6.21 0.89 19.36
C GLN A 259 -7.28 0.62 20.42
N GLN A 260 -7.80 1.66 21.09
CA GLN A 260 -8.85 1.52 22.13
C GLN A 260 -10.25 1.68 21.55
#